data_f2c45438dbc5835323aa842912b05c10
#
_entry.id   f2c45438dbc5835323aa842912b05c10
#
_cell.length_a   1.000
_cell.length_b   1.000
_cell.length_c   1.000
_cell.angle_alpha   90.00
_cell.angle_beta   90.00
_cell.angle_gamma   90.00
#
_symmetry.space_group_name_H-M   'P 1'
#
loop_
_entity.id
_entity.type
_entity.pdbx_description
1 polymer ?
#
loop_
_entity_poly.entity_id
_entity_poly.type
_entity_poly.pdbx_seq_one_letter_code
_entity_poly.pdbx_strand_id
1 'polypeptide(L)'
;MSALDKKKQSVSLLLSRFRGWIQAAATLLTNIHLPNFFKGGIYQGKGKTVCVPGLNCYSCPAASGACPIGAFQAVVGSSKFRFSYYITGILILLGVLLGRFICGFLCPFGWLQELLHKIPGKKLSTKKLRPLTYLKYVILLLAVVLLPALIVNDVGMGDPYFCKYICPQGVLEGAIPLAAANESIRAALGALFTRKLIILIAVVVLSVLFFRPFCKWICPLGAFYALMNKVSLLGIQVDTGKCVSCGKCARTCQMDVDITKSPNDTECIRCGKCIRACPTQAIRFRYGFGLSGNKNPKQVSNHQNQTEES
;
A
#
# COMPACT_ATOMS: atom_id res chain seq x y z
N MET A 1 -31.50 -12.70 6.90
CA MET A 1 -30.53 -11.65 6.52
C MET A 1 -31.21 -10.31 6.71
N SER A 2 -30.74 -9.46 7.65
CA SER A 2 -31.36 -8.17 7.92
C SER A 2 -31.22 -7.22 6.71
N ALA A 3 -32.10 -6.22 6.57
CA ALA A 3 -32.01 -5.20 5.52
C ALA A 3 -30.67 -4.47 5.55
N LEU A 4 -30.12 -4.25 6.75
CA LEU A 4 -28.78 -3.69 6.99
C LEU A 4 -27.66 -4.57 6.41
N ASP A 5 -27.77 -5.90 6.50
CA ASP A 5 -26.75 -6.82 5.96
C ASP A 5 -26.76 -6.82 4.44
N LYS A 6 -27.96 -6.76 3.80
CA LYS A 6 -28.08 -6.61 2.35
C LYS A 6 -27.44 -5.31 1.86
N LYS A 7 -27.68 -4.19 2.56
CA LYS A 7 -27.11 -2.88 2.23
C LYS A 7 -25.58 -2.89 2.35
N LYS A 8 -25.01 -3.45 3.44
CA LYS A 8 -23.54 -3.59 3.62
C LYS A 8 -22.90 -4.45 2.53
N GLN A 9 -23.57 -5.53 2.13
CA GLN A 9 -23.10 -6.40 1.04
C GLN A 9 -23.10 -5.65 -0.30
N SER A 10 -24.16 -4.93 -0.63
CA SER A 10 -24.27 -4.13 -1.86
C SER A 10 -23.17 -3.07 -1.94
N VAL A 11 -22.93 -2.31 -0.85
CA VAL A 11 -21.85 -1.32 -0.76
C VAL A 11 -20.47 -1.98 -0.96
N SER A 12 -20.25 -3.14 -0.37
CA SER A 12 -18.98 -3.87 -0.49
C SER A 12 -18.69 -4.30 -1.94
N LEU A 13 -19.74 -4.77 -2.65
CA LEU A 13 -19.67 -5.12 -4.07
C LEU A 13 -19.42 -3.89 -4.94
N LEU A 14 -20.12 -2.79 -4.68
CA LEU A 14 -19.99 -1.54 -5.41
C LEU A 14 -18.57 -0.98 -5.30
N LEU A 15 -18.04 -0.84 -4.08
CA LEU A 15 -16.67 -0.39 -3.85
C LEU A 15 -15.64 -1.26 -4.58
N SER A 16 -15.81 -2.58 -4.53
CA SER A 16 -14.90 -3.51 -5.20
C SER A 16 -14.98 -3.43 -6.73
N ARG A 17 -16.16 -3.08 -7.29
CA ARG A 17 -16.38 -2.92 -8.74
C ARG A 17 -15.75 -1.65 -9.26
N PHE A 18 -15.95 -0.53 -8.57
CA PHE A 18 -15.45 0.78 -8.96
C PHE A 18 -14.04 1.11 -8.45
N ARG A 19 -13.35 0.13 -7.86
CA ARG A 19 -12.02 0.32 -7.26
C ARG A 19 -11.02 1.02 -8.20
N GLY A 20 -10.96 0.64 -9.47
CA GLY A 20 -10.04 1.25 -10.44
C GLY A 20 -10.31 2.74 -10.66
N TRP A 21 -11.57 3.13 -10.73
CA TRP A 21 -11.99 4.53 -10.85
C TRP A 21 -11.68 5.32 -9.58
N ILE A 22 -11.89 4.72 -8.40
CA ILE A 22 -11.53 5.34 -7.11
C ILE A 22 -10.02 5.59 -7.05
N GLN A 23 -9.19 4.62 -7.50
CA GLN A 23 -7.74 4.77 -7.57
C GLN A 23 -7.32 5.89 -8.54
N ALA A 24 -7.94 5.95 -9.72
CA ALA A 24 -7.68 7.00 -10.70
C ALA A 24 -8.04 8.38 -10.13
N ALA A 25 -9.22 8.53 -9.53
CA ALA A 25 -9.66 9.77 -8.91
C ALA A 25 -8.73 10.17 -7.74
N ALA A 26 -8.34 9.22 -6.88
CA ALA A 26 -7.41 9.48 -5.79
C ALA A 26 -6.03 9.94 -6.31
N THR A 27 -5.54 9.33 -7.39
CA THR A 27 -4.28 9.72 -8.02
C THR A 27 -4.35 11.14 -8.61
N LEU A 28 -5.45 11.50 -9.25
CA LEU A 28 -5.66 12.85 -9.78
C LEU A 28 -5.77 13.88 -8.65
N LEU A 29 -6.51 13.59 -7.58
CA LEU A 29 -6.66 14.48 -6.44
C LEU A 29 -5.34 14.72 -5.68
N THR A 30 -4.51 13.68 -5.57
CA THR A 30 -3.20 13.82 -4.92
C THR A 30 -2.16 14.51 -5.81
N ASN A 31 -2.41 14.61 -7.13
CA ASN A 31 -1.54 15.23 -8.11
C ASN A 31 -2.28 16.27 -8.95
N ILE A 32 -3.01 17.17 -8.31
CA ILE A 32 -3.91 18.13 -8.98
C ILE A 32 -3.13 19.18 -9.80
N HIS A 33 -1.87 19.46 -9.47
CA HIS A 33 -1.05 20.46 -10.13
C HIS A 33 -0.32 19.94 -11.39
N LEU A 34 -1.00 19.13 -12.20
CA LEU A 34 -0.46 18.54 -13.44
C LEU A 34 0.24 19.54 -14.38
N PRO A 35 -0.22 20.81 -14.55
CA PRO A 35 0.47 21.77 -15.41
C PRO A 35 1.92 22.06 -14.99
N ASN A 36 2.29 21.82 -13.74
CA ASN A 36 3.65 22.02 -13.27
C ASN A 36 4.66 21.05 -13.86
N PHE A 37 4.23 19.90 -14.40
CA PHE A 37 5.10 19.02 -15.17
C PHE A 37 5.71 19.71 -16.39
N PHE A 38 4.93 20.58 -17.05
CA PHE A 38 5.38 21.33 -18.22
C PHE A 38 6.16 22.59 -17.84
N LYS A 39 5.84 23.19 -16.67
CA LYS A 39 6.53 24.37 -16.16
C LYS A 39 7.88 24.07 -15.51
N GLY A 40 8.18 22.79 -15.24
CA GLY A 40 9.42 22.36 -14.57
C GLY A 40 9.58 22.86 -13.13
N GLY A 41 8.50 23.28 -12.47
CA GLY A 41 8.51 23.80 -11.10
C GLY A 41 7.77 22.87 -10.12
N ILE A 42 8.31 22.77 -8.89
CA ILE A 42 7.66 22.01 -7.81
C ILE A 42 6.63 22.92 -7.14
N TYR A 43 5.39 22.45 -6.99
CA TYR A 43 4.38 23.14 -6.18
C TYR A 43 4.85 23.27 -4.73
N GLN A 44 4.84 24.48 -4.18
CA GLN A 44 5.30 24.80 -2.81
C GLN A 44 4.20 25.43 -1.94
N GLY A 45 2.93 25.27 -2.32
CA GLY A 45 1.81 25.84 -1.57
C GLY A 45 1.53 25.11 -0.23
N LYS A 46 0.64 25.71 0.56
CA LYS A 46 0.24 25.19 1.90
C LYS A 46 -0.25 23.74 1.89
N GLY A 47 -0.70 23.18 0.77
CA GLY A 47 -1.07 21.76 0.67
C GLY A 47 0.07 20.80 1.00
N LYS A 48 1.33 21.18 0.77
CA LYS A 48 2.51 20.36 1.09
C LYS A 48 2.74 20.15 2.60
N THR A 49 2.08 20.90 3.46
CA THR A 49 2.12 20.68 4.91
C THR A 49 1.23 19.51 5.35
N VAL A 50 0.33 19.06 4.48
CA VAL A 50 -0.59 17.94 4.77
C VAL A 50 -0.07 16.67 4.11
N CYS A 51 -0.08 15.55 4.86
CA CYS A 51 0.28 14.25 4.32
C CYS A 51 -0.86 13.63 3.53
N VAL A 52 -0.55 13.16 2.31
CA VAL A 52 -1.47 12.31 1.54
C VAL A 52 -1.46 10.87 2.10
N PRO A 53 -2.54 10.11 1.99
CA PRO A 53 -2.60 8.77 2.60
C PRO A 53 -1.71 7.73 1.90
N GLY A 54 -1.42 7.91 0.60
CA GLY A 54 -0.65 6.98 -0.22
C GLY A 54 0.80 7.40 -0.42
N LEU A 55 1.56 6.55 -1.12
CA LEU A 55 2.92 6.87 -1.54
C LEU A 55 2.85 7.82 -2.74
N ASN A 56 3.28 9.07 -2.52
CA ASN A 56 3.35 10.13 -3.53
C ASN A 56 4.57 11.01 -3.23
N CYS A 57 5.41 11.30 -4.22
CA CYS A 57 6.68 11.97 -3.94
C CYS A 57 6.50 13.47 -3.61
N TYR A 58 7.15 13.94 -2.54
CA TYR A 58 7.17 15.37 -2.21
C TYR A 58 7.77 16.23 -3.33
N SER A 59 8.79 15.70 -4.03
CA SER A 59 9.44 16.39 -5.15
C SER A 59 8.66 16.29 -6.47
N CYS A 60 7.49 15.67 -6.49
CA CYS A 60 6.62 15.65 -7.66
C CYS A 60 6.11 17.06 -7.96
N PRO A 61 6.26 17.58 -9.22
CA PRO A 61 5.72 18.86 -9.62
C PRO A 61 4.22 18.99 -9.38
N ALA A 62 3.47 17.93 -9.63
CA ALA A 62 2.02 17.90 -9.51
C ALA A 62 1.48 17.61 -8.10
N ALA A 63 2.31 17.13 -7.18
CA ALA A 63 1.86 16.67 -5.86
C ALA A 63 1.27 17.81 -5.03
N SER A 64 0.03 17.62 -4.57
CA SER A 64 -0.69 18.55 -3.70
C SER A 64 -0.29 18.43 -2.23
N GLY A 65 0.25 17.29 -1.79
CA GLY A 65 0.62 17.03 -0.40
C GLY A 65 1.93 16.28 -0.25
N ALA A 66 2.37 16.09 0.99
CA ALA A 66 3.62 15.42 1.34
C ALA A 66 3.47 13.89 1.40
N CYS A 67 4.53 13.19 1.02
CA CYS A 67 4.63 11.75 1.24
C CYS A 67 4.73 11.43 2.74
N PRO A 68 3.87 10.59 3.32
CA PRO A 68 3.88 10.32 4.75
C PRO A 68 5.17 9.65 5.22
N ILE A 69 5.80 8.79 4.41
CA ILE A 69 7.08 8.17 4.76
C ILE A 69 8.24 9.17 4.68
N GLY A 70 8.22 10.06 3.67
CA GLY A 70 9.23 11.12 3.58
C GLY A 70 9.15 12.08 4.75
N ALA A 71 7.94 12.51 5.09
CA ALA A 71 7.69 13.37 6.24
C ALA A 71 8.07 12.68 7.57
N PHE A 72 7.76 11.40 7.73
CA PHE A 72 8.11 10.64 8.92
C PHE A 72 9.64 10.50 9.09
N GLN A 73 10.38 10.23 8.00
CA GLN A 73 11.85 10.20 8.05
C GLN A 73 12.45 11.56 8.45
N ALA A 74 11.88 12.66 7.92
CA ALA A 74 12.32 14.01 8.31
C ALA A 74 12.08 14.27 9.81
N VAL A 75 10.95 13.81 10.35
CA VAL A 75 10.64 13.92 11.78
C VAL A 75 11.61 13.09 12.63
N VAL A 76 11.88 11.85 12.22
CA VAL A 76 12.82 10.96 12.93
C VAL A 76 14.24 11.52 12.87
N GLY A 77 14.69 12.01 11.70
CA GLY A 77 16.00 12.61 11.51
C GLY A 77 16.20 13.93 12.27
N SER A 78 15.12 14.65 12.57
CA SER A 78 15.14 15.89 13.37
C SER A 78 14.80 15.68 14.85
N SER A 79 14.68 14.46 15.33
CA SER A 79 14.20 14.11 16.67
C SER A 79 15.05 14.71 17.80
N LYS A 80 16.33 14.98 17.57
CA LYS A 80 17.22 15.66 18.52
C LYS A 80 16.82 17.13 18.77
N PHE A 81 16.15 17.79 17.80
CA PHE A 81 15.73 19.17 17.92
C PHE A 81 14.26 19.28 18.33
N ARG A 82 13.37 18.62 17.57
CA ARG A 82 11.94 18.66 17.81
C ARG A 82 11.23 17.47 17.14
N PHE A 83 10.57 16.65 17.93
CA PHE A 83 9.73 15.58 17.38
C PHE A 83 8.34 16.09 17.02
N SER A 84 7.97 16.01 15.74
CA SER A 84 6.63 16.43 15.29
C SER A 84 5.63 15.29 15.43
N TYR A 85 4.83 15.29 16.48
CA TYR A 85 3.79 14.30 16.74
C TYR A 85 2.68 14.30 15.70
N TYR A 86 2.49 15.42 14.98
CA TYR A 86 1.48 15.57 13.93
C TYR A 86 1.57 14.49 12.84
N ILE A 87 2.77 14.29 12.28
CA ILE A 87 3.01 13.31 11.19
C ILE A 87 2.76 11.90 11.70
N THR A 88 3.30 11.56 12.87
CA THR A 88 3.13 10.25 13.49
C THR A 88 1.66 10.00 13.83
N GLY A 89 0.97 11.00 14.37
CA GLY A 89 -0.44 10.94 14.71
C GLY A 89 -1.32 10.70 13.48
N ILE A 90 -1.09 11.41 12.37
CA ILE A 90 -1.82 11.19 11.11
C ILE A 90 -1.59 9.78 10.56
N LEU A 91 -0.33 9.29 10.57
CA LEU A 91 -0.03 7.95 10.09
C LEU A 91 -0.75 6.88 10.91
N ILE A 92 -0.74 7.01 12.25
CA ILE A 92 -1.43 6.09 13.15
C ILE A 92 -2.95 6.19 12.94
N LEU A 93 -3.50 7.40 12.88
CA LEU A 93 -4.92 7.63 12.66
C LEU A 93 -5.40 6.96 11.37
N LEU A 94 -4.74 7.23 10.25
CA LEU A 94 -5.05 6.62 8.95
C LEU A 94 -4.88 5.10 8.98
N GLY A 95 -3.86 4.60 9.66
CA GLY A 95 -3.61 3.18 9.85
C GLY A 95 -4.73 2.49 10.65
N VAL A 96 -5.17 3.09 11.75
CA VAL A 96 -6.26 2.57 12.60
C VAL A 96 -7.61 2.67 11.88
N LEU A 97 -7.89 3.75 11.18
CA LEU A 97 -9.15 3.90 10.46
C LEU A 97 -9.27 2.93 9.28
N LEU A 98 -8.26 2.88 8.43
CA LEU A 98 -8.33 2.25 7.11
C LEU A 98 -7.35 1.08 6.91
N GLY A 99 -6.25 1.03 7.67
CA GLY A 99 -5.21 0.02 7.47
C GLY A 99 -4.70 -0.01 6.02
N ARG A 100 -4.46 -1.20 5.47
CA ARG A 100 -3.99 -1.38 4.07
C ARG A 100 -5.06 -1.14 2.99
N PHE A 101 -6.27 -0.75 3.34
CA PHE A 101 -7.25 -0.25 2.37
C PHE A 101 -6.69 0.94 1.58
N ILE A 102 -5.92 1.82 2.24
CA ILE A 102 -5.20 2.93 1.62
C ILE A 102 -4.33 2.43 0.45
N CYS A 103 -3.56 1.36 0.67
CA CYS A 103 -2.74 0.76 -0.38
C CYS A 103 -3.59 0.19 -1.54
N GLY A 104 -4.80 -0.28 -1.23
CA GLY A 104 -5.72 -0.86 -2.20
C GLY A 104 -6.47 0.14 -3.04
N PHE A 105 -6.80 1.32 -2.51
CA PHE A 105 -7.74 2.27 -3.12
C PHE A 105 -7.18 3.67 -3.33
N LEU A 106 -6.24 4.14 -2.51
CA LEU A 106 -5.81 5.54 -2.49
C LEU A 106 -4.36 5.77 -2.92
N CYS A 107 -3.55 4.70 -3.05
CA CYS A 107 -2.13 4.84 -3.34
C CYS A 107 -1.86 4.94 -4.86
N PRO A 108 -1.32 6.07 -5.37
CA PRO A 108 -0.99 6.24 -6.78
C PRO A 108 0.02 5.22 -7.29
N PHE A 109 1.10 4.99 -6.56
CA PHE A 109 2.12 4.02 -6.95
C PHE A 109 1.62 2.57 -6.96
N GLY A 110 0.68 2.24 -6.05
CA GLY A 110 0.00 0.95 -6.07
C GLY A 110 -0.88 0.77 -7.32
N TRP A 111 -1.53 1.84 -7.77
CA TRP A 111 -2.33 1.84 -9.00
C TRP A 111 -1.45 1.67 -10.24
N LEU A 112 -0.34 2.39 -10.32
CA LEU A 112 0.64 2.24 -11.41
C LEU A 112 1.13 0.79 -11.56
N GLN A 113 1.52 0.13 -10.46
CA GLN A 113 1.94 -1.28 -10.50
C GLN A 113 0.82 -2.21 -11.00
N GLU A 114 -0.44 -1.90 -10.70
CA GLU A 114 -1.57 -2.68 -11.23
C GLU A 114 -1.80 -2.44 -12.73
N LEU A 115 -1.57 -1.22 -13.22
CA LEU A 115 -1.64 -0.93 -14.65
C LEU A 115 -0.54 -1.67 -15.40
N LEU A 116 0.69 -1.64 -14.90
CA LEU A 116 1.82 -2.40 -15.46
C LEU A 116 1.54 -3.91 -15.45
N HIS A 117 0.92 -4.42 -14.39
CA HIS A 117 0.56 -5.84 -14.31
C HIS A 117 -0.54 -6.25 -15.31
N LYS A 118 -1.30 -5.32 -15.90
CA LYS A 118 -2.27 -5.63 -16.96
C LYS A 118 -1.62 -5.89 -18.31
N ILE A 119 -0.38 -5.46 -18.53
CA ILE A 119 0.38 -5.72 -19.76
C ILE A 119 0.45 -7.24 -20.00
N PRO A 120 0.09 -7.74 -21.18
CA PRO A 120 0.12 -9.17 -21.46
C PRO A 120 1.55 -9.74 -21.30
N GLY A 121 1.65 -10.94 -20.73
CA GLY A 121 2.93 -11.60 -20.46
C GLY A 121 2.80 -12.69 -19.40
N LYS A 122 3.88 -13.41 -19.14
CA LYS A 122 3.93 -14.46 -18.10
C LYS A 122 3.68 -13.86 -16.72
N LYS A 123 2.64 -14.32 -16.02
CA LYS A 123 2.32 -13.91 -14.65
C LYS A 123 2.82 -14.96 -13.68
N LEU A 124 3.69 -14.55 -12.76
CA LEU A 124 4.31 -15.44 -11.81
C LEU A 124 3.62 -15.30 -10.44
N SER A 125 3.44 -16.44 -9.76
CA SER A 125 2.90 -16.46 -8.40
C SER A 125 3.99 -16.14 -7.39
N THR A 126 3.65 -15.30 -6.40
CA THR A 126 4.56 -14.92 -5.31
C THR A 126 4.46 -15.84 -4.08
N LYS A 127 3.68 -16.93 -4.13
CA LYS A 127 3.48 -17.83 -2.99
C LYS A 127 4.78 -18.39 -2.41
N LYS A 128 5.72 -18.79 -3.28
CA LYS A 128 7.04 -19.28 -2.85
C LYS A 128 7.95 -18.18 -2.30
N LEU A 129 7.69 -16.93 -2.64
CA LEU A 129 8.46 -15.75 -2.23
C LEU A 129 7.86 -15.05 -0.99
N ARG A 130 6.98 -15.75 -0.27
CA ARG A 130 6.33 -15.21 0.94
C ARG A 130 7.33 -14.74 2.01
N PRO A 131 8.48 -15.40 2.29
CA PRO A 131 9.47 -14.88 3.23
C PRO A 131 10.00 -13.50 2.87
N LEU A 132 10.05 -13.16 1.57
CA LEU A 132 10.54 -11.84 1.12
C LEU A 132 9.62 -10.68 1.58
N THR A 133 8.39 -10.96 2.01
CA THR A 133 7.48 -9.93 2.56
C THR A 133 7.98 -9.36 3.88
N TYR A 134 8.89 -10.04 4.59
CA TYR A 134 9.52 -9.50 5.81
C TYR A 134 10.53 -8.38 5.51
N LEU A 135 11.09 -8.34 4.29
CA LEU A 135 12.09 -7.33 3.90
C LEU A 135 11.55 -5.90 4.08
N LYS A 136 10.27 -5.63 3.79
CA LYS A 136 9.68 -4.30 3.98
C LYS A 136 9.68 -3.83 5.44
N TYR A 137 9.58 -4.77 6.42
CA TYR A 137 9.64 -4.45 7.85
C TYR A 137 11.08 -4.14 8.27
N VAL A 138 12.05 -4.87 7.72
CA VAL A 138 13.48 -4.59 7.91
C VAL A 138 13.82 -3.19 7.33
N ILE A 139 13.34 -2.88 6.13
CA ILE A 139 13.52 -1.55 5.52
C ILE A 139 12.83 -0.46 6.37
N LEU A 140 11.62 -0.70 6.88
CA LEU A 140 10.94 0.23 7.76
C LEU A 140 11.77 0.51 9.02
N LEU A 141 12.27 -0.53 9.69
CA LEU A 141 13.04 -0.38 10.91
C LEU A 141 14.41 0.27 10.64
N LEU A 142 15.18 -0.27 9.68
CA LEU A 142 16.54 0.20 9.43
C LEU A 142 16.56 1.53 8.66
N ALA A 143 15.96 1.59 7.46
CA ALA A 143 16.14 2.73 6.56
C ALA A 143 15.21 3.91 6.85
N VAL A 144 14.10 3.70 7.58
CA VAL A 144 13.14 4.77 7.90
C VAL A 144 13.27 5.26 9.34
N VAL A 145 13.65 4.38 10.28
CA VAL A 145 13.73 4.75 11.71
C VAL A 145 15.19 4.84 12.18
N LEU A 146 15.95 3.74 12.14
CA LEU A 146 17.27 3.68 12.79
C LEU A 146 18.30 4.55 12.08
N LEU A 147 18.48 4.43 10.77
CA LEU A 147 19.50 5.18 10.05
C LEU A 147 19.29 6.70 10.14
N PRO A 148 18.08 7.27 9.91
CA PRO A 148 17.88 8.70 10.09
C PRO A 148 18.05 9.19 11.54
N ALA A 149 17.79 8.34 12.54
CA ALA A 149 17.92 8.70 13.94
C ALA A 149 19.37 8.67 14.44
N LEU A 150 20.18 7.72 13.94
CA LEU A 150 21.55 7.46 14.44
C LEU A 150 22.61 8.18 13.62
N ILE A 151 22.46 8.24 12.30
CA ILE A 151 23.45 8.85 11.41
C ILE A 151 22.95 10.24 11.03
N VAL A 152 23.52 11.24 11.69
CA VAL A 152 23.23 12.64 11.45
C VAL A 152 24.40 13.29 10.71
N ASN A 153 24.10 14.29 9.89
CA ASN A 153 25.07 15.12 9.20
C ASN A 153 25.64 16.20 10.14
N ASP A 154 26.59 17.00 9.66
CA ASP A 154 27.29 18.05 10.43
C ASP A 154 26.35 19.07 11.08
N VAL A 155 25.13 19.23 10.51
CA VAL A 155 24.09 20.11 11.06
C VAL A 155 23.24 19.42 12.13
N GLY A 156 23.50 18.13 12.42
CA GLY A 156 22.76 17.32 13.39
C GLY A 156 21.42 16.77 12.90
N MET A 157 21.16 16.81 11.59
CA MET A 157 19.95 16.26 10.98
C MET A 157 20.24 14.94 10.26
N GLY A 158 19.37 13.96 10.43
CA GLY A 158 19.44 12.67 9.76
C GLY A 158 18.92 12.71 8.32
N ASP A 159 19.65 12.07 7.43
CA ASP A 159 19.26 11.94 6.03
C ASP A 159 18.04 11.00 5.86
N PRO A 160 17.11 11.25 4.93
CA PRO A 160 15.99 10.35 4.63
C PRO A 160 16.48 9.16 3.78
N TYR A 161 17.14 8.19 4.40
CA TYR A 161 17.84 7.09 3.72
C TYR A 161 16.96 6.30 2.74
N PHE A 162 15.74 5.96 3.11
CA PHE A 162 14.83 5.26 2.19
C PHE A 162 14.52 6.11 0.96
N CYS A 163 14.15 7.38 1.14
CA CYS A 163 13.80 8.28 0.02
C CYS A 163 15.05 8.59 -0.84
N LYS A 164 16.22 8.78 -0.21
CA LYS A 164 17.47 9.13 -0.90
C LYS A 164 18.02 7.96 -1.72
N TYR A 165 17.94 6.72 -1.20
CA TYR A 165 18.67 5.60 -1.78
C TYR A 165 17.81 4.47 -2.37
N ILE A 166 16.57 4.26 -1.92
CA ILE A 166 15.77 3.08 -2.27
C ILE A 166 14.50 3.45 -3.05
N CYS A 167 13.84 4.57 -2.70
CA CYS A 167 12.53 4.89 -3.23
C CYS A 167 12.55 5.22 -4.74
N PRO A 168 11.87 4.43 -5.60
CA PRO A 168 11.81 4.69 -7.03
C PRO A 168 10.85 5.84 -7.39
N GLN A 169 9.90 6.16 -6.50
CA GLN A 169 8.88 7.17 -6.73
C GLN A 169 9.49 8.56 -6.95
N GLY A 170 10.58 8.90 -6.22
CA GLY A 170 11.27 10.15 -6.39
C GLY A 170 11.90 10.34 -7.77
N VAL A 171 12.33 9.26 -8.43
CA VAL A 171 12.82 9.32 -9.81
C VAL A 171 11.64 9.43 -10.77
N LEU A 172 10.62 8.60 -10.61
CA LEU A 172 9.47 8.54 -11.50
C LEU A 172 8.69 9.86 -11.55
N GLU A 173 8.32 10.40 -10.38
CA GLU A 173 7.45 11.58 -10.29
C GLU A 173 8.20 12.90 -10.14
N GLY A 174 9.46 12.85 -9.70
CA GLY A 174 10.28 14.03 -9.46
C GLY A 174 11.40 14.18 -10.48
N ALA A 175 12.43 13.36 -10.41
CA ALA A 175 13.66 13.57 -11.17
C ALA A 175 13.45 13.51 -12.70
N ILE A 176 12.70 12.56 -13.22
CA ILE A 176 12.45 12.42 -14.66
C ILE A 176 11.70 13.66 -15.21
N PRO A 177 10.54 14.08 -14.66
CA PRO A 177 9.81 15.22 -15.18
C PRO A 177 10.60 16.54 -15.04
N LEU A 178 11.29 16.75 -13.92
CA LEU A 178 12.07 17.95 -13.70
C LEU A 178 13.28 18.04 -14.63
N ALA A 179 14.00 16.93 -14.85
CA ALA A 179 15.12 16.88 -15.79
C ALA A 179 14.69 17.00 -17.25
N ALA A 180 13.47 16.57 -17.59
CA ALA A 180 12.90 16.77 -18.92
C ALA A 180 12.58 18.25 -19.19
N ALA A 181 12.11 18.97 -18.15
CA ALA A 181 11.72 20.37 -18.26
C ALA A 181 12.86 21.36 -18.04
N ASN A 182 13.95 20.97 -17.32
CA ASN A 182 15.04 21.88 -16.94
C ASN A 182 16.41 21.28 -17.32
N GLU A 183 17.16 22.01 -18.14
CA GLU A 183 18.48 21.59 -18.58
C GLU A 183 19.53 21.61 -17.47
N SER A 184 19.49 22.59 -16.58
CA SER A 184 20.38 22.67 -15.41
C SER A 184 20.22 21.47 -14.47
N ILE A 185 18.99 21.00 -14.25
CA ILE A 185 18.72 19.80 -13.44
C ILE A 185 19.24 18.56 -14.15
N ARG A 186 19.03 18.47 -15.48
CA ARG A 186 19.53 17.35 -16.29
C ARG A 186 21.05 17.26 -16.25
N ALA A 187 21.76 18.38 -16.34
CA ALA A 187 23.23 18.41 -16.24
C ALA A 187 23.76 18.05 -14.85
N ALA A 188 22.98 18.26 -13.79
CA ALA A 188 23.34 17.94 -12.42
C ALA A 188 23.03 16.49 -12.01
N LEU A 189 22.48 15.65 -12.90
CA LEU A 189 22.19 14.25 -12.60
C LEU A 189 23.47 13.44 -12.45
N GLY A 190 23.70 12.88 -11.25
CA GLY A 190 24.87 12.08 -10.93
C GLY A 190 24.58 10.60 -10.67
N ALA A 191 25.56 9.88 -10.14
CA ALA A 191 25.50 8.43 -9.86
C ALA A 191 24.30 8.01 -9.00
N LEU A 192 23.83 8.86 -8.09
CA LEU A 192 22.64 8.60 -7.27
C LEU A 192 21.36 8.46 -8.13
N PHE A 193 21.22 9.31 -9.15
CA PHE A 193 20.10 9.20 -10.10
C PHE A 193 20.17 7.88 -10.86
N THR A 194 21.34 7.53 -11.42
CA THR A 194 21.52 6.28 -12.19
C THR A 194 21.17 5.06 -11.34
N ARG A 195 21.64 4.99 -10.08
CA ARG A 195 21.30 3.89 -9.17
C ARG A 195 19.80 3.76 -8.93
N LYS A 196 19.11 4.87 -8.65
CA LYS A 196 17.66 4.89 -8.42
C LYS A 196 16.87 4.60 -9.70
N LEU A 197 17.39 4.99 -10.86
CA LEU A 197 16.79 4.64 -12.15
C LEU A 197 16.83 3.14 -12.40
N ILE A 198 17.94 2.47 -12.06
CA ILE A 198 18.05 1.00 -12.14
C ILE A 198 17.00 0.34 -11.23
N ILE A 199 16.82 0.84 -10.00
CA ILE A 199 15.79 0.35 -9.07
C ILE A 199 14.38 0.55 -9.68
N LEU A 200 14.12 1.72 -10.27
CA LEU A 200 12.84 2.00 -10.93
C LEU A 200 12.57 1.02 -12.08
N ILE A 201 13.54 0.80 -12.96
CA ILE A 201 13.43 -0.15 -14.08
C ILE A 201 13.17 -1.56 -13.55
N ALA A 202 13.91 -1.99 -12.52
CA ALA A 202 13.70 -3.29 -11.90
C ALA A 202 12.28 -3.43 -11.33
N VAL A 203 11.76 -2.40 -10.63
CA VAL A 203 10.38 -2.39 -10.10
C VAL A 203 9.35 -2.43 -11.22
N VAL A 204 9.57 -1.72 -12.33
CA VAL A 204 8.68 -1.73 -13.50
C VAL A 204 8.62 -3.13 -14.11
N VAL A 205 9.78 -3.74 -14.40
CA VAL A 205 9.87 -5.11 -14.95
C VAL A 205 9.21 -6.12 -14.01
N LEU A 206 9.54 -6.07 -12.73
CA LEU A 206 8.94 -6.95 -11.73
C LEU A 206 7.42 -6.74 -11.61
N SER A 207 6.90 -5.51 -11.82
CA SER A 207 5.46 -5.23 -11.78
C SER A 207 4.69 -5.81 -12.96
N VAL A 208 5.34 -6.02 -14.10
CA VAL A 208 4.75 -6.76 -15.22
C VAL A 208 4.61 -8.25 -14.89
N LEU A 209 5.63 -8.84 -14.23
CA LEU A 209 5.69 -10.27 -13.90
C LEU A 209 4.88 -10.61 -12.64
N PHE A 210 5.02 -9.82 -11.58
CA PHE A 210 4.41 -10.04 -10.26
C PHE A 210 3.37 -8.97 -9.92
N PHE A 211 2.34 -9.36 -9.20
CA PHE A 211 1.35 -8.40 -8.73
C PHE A 211 1.89 -7.59 -7.55
N ARG A 212 2.08 -6.28 -7.75
CA ARG A 212 2.52 -5.29 -6.74
C ARG A 212 3.80 -5.67 -5.98
N PRO A 213 4.91 -6.00 -6.66
CA PRO A 213 6.14 -6.48 -6.01
C PRO A 213 6.73 -5.47 -5.03
N PHE A 214 6.78 -4.19 -5.38
CA PHE A 214 7.26 -3.13 -4.50
C PHE A 214 6.43 -3.03 -3.21
N CYS A 215 5.10 -3.06 -3.32
CA CYS A 215 4.20 -2.99 -2.17
C CYS A 215 4.28 -4.24 -1.28
N LYS A 216 4.62 -5.40 -1.86
CA LYS A 216 4.78 -6.66 -1.11
C LYS A 216 6.10 -6.71 -0.34
N TRP A 217 7.22 -6.25 -0.96
CA TRP A 217 8.56 -6.58 -0.49
C TRP A 217 9.37 -5.38 0.02
N ILE A 218 9.16 -4.18 -0.53
CA ILE A 218 10.07 -3.04 -0.31
C ILE A 218 9.38 -1.88 0.41
N CYS A 219 8.10 -1.63 0.18
CA CYS A 219 7.41 -0.42 0.62
C CYS A 219 7.27 -0.31 2.15
N PRO A 220 7.95 0.63 2.83
CA PRO A 220 7.84 0.80 4.29
C PRO A 220 6.47 1.34 4.72
N LEU A 221 5.81 2.16 3.90
CA LEU A 221 4.44 2.61 4.15
C LEU A 221 3.47 1.41 4.15
N GLY A 222 3.68 0.47 3.21
CA GLY A 222 2.96 -0.80 3.16
C GLY A 222 3.22 -1.67 4.39
N ALA A 223 4.43 -1.66 4.95
CA ALA A 223 4.77 -2.33 6.19
C ALA A 223 4.05 -1.69 7.39
N PHE A 224 4.09 -0.37 7.51
CA PHE A 224 3.41 0.36 8.58
C PHE A 224 1.90 0.08 8.62
N TYR A 225 1.21 0.24 7.48
CA TYR A 225 -0.21 -0.08 7.41
C TYR A 225 -0.53 -1.56 7.59
N ALA A 226 0.41 -2.47 7.27
CA ALA A 226 0.26 -3.89 7.52
C ALA A 226 0.19 -4.22 9.01
N LEU A 227 1.01 -3.57 9.84
CA LEU A 227 0.97 -3.72 11.29
C LEU A 227 -0.39 -3.28 11.84
N MET A 228 -0.95 -2.18 11.31
CA MET A 228 -2.26 -1.66 11.71
C MET A 228 -3.44 -2.48 11.18
N ASN A 229 -3.21 -3.39 10.22
CA ASN A 229 -4.30 -4.11 9.55
C ASN A 229 -5.13 -4.99 10.49
N LYS A 230 -4.52 -5.50 11.57
CA LYS A 230 -5.19 -6.33 12.58
C LYS A 230 -6.12 -5.51 13.48
N VAL A 231 -5.74 -4.27 13.80
CA VAL A 231 -6.46 -3.39 14.73
C VAL A 231 -7.33 -2.35 14.04
N SER A 232 -7.31 -2.27 12.71
CA SER A 232 -8.04 -1.26 11.97
C SER A 232 -9.55 -1.45 11.98
N LEU A 233 -10.27 -0.33 12.03
CA LEU A 233 -11.73 -0.26 12.02
C LEU A 233 -12.33 -0.89 10.75
N LEU A 234 -11.78 -0.52 9.57
CA LEU A 234 -12.18 -1.12 8.32
C LEU A 234 -11.50 -2.49 8.19
N GLY A 235 -12.27 -3.55 8.09
CA GLY A 235 -11.79 -4.92 7.98
C GLY A 235 -12.56 -5.73 6.93
N ILE A 236 -12.19 -6.98 6.77
CA ILE A 236 -12.97 -7.96 6.03
C ILE A 236 -13.56 -8.97 7.01
N GLN A 237 -14.81 -9.32 6.81
CA GLN A 237 -15.52 -10.33 7.57
C GLN A 237 -15.97 -11.45 6.63
N VAL A 238 -15.81 -12.68 7.09
CA VAL A 238 -16.32 -13.89 6.43
C VAL A 238 -17.45 -14.45 7.28
N ASP A 239 -18.60 -14.65 6.68
CA ASP A 239 -19.76 -15.31 7.28
C ASP A 239 -19.59 -16.84 7.10
N THR A 240 -19.23 -17.51 8.19
CA THR A 240 -18.95 -18.97 8.19
C THR A 240 -20.20 -19.78 7.86
N GLY A 241 -21.40 -19.29 8.21
CA GLY A 241 -22.65 -19.99 7.91
C GLY A 241 -23.02 -19.98 6.43
N LYS A 242 -22.47 -19.03 5.64
CA LYS A 242 -22.67 -18.95 4.17
C LYS A 242 -21.49 -19.48 3.39
N CYS A 243 -20.35 -19.71 4.07
CA CYS A 243 -19.13 -20.13 3.42
C CYS A 243 -19.18 -21.65 3.12
N VAL A 244 -19.21 -21.98 1.84
CA VAL A 244 -19.17 -23.39 1.37
C VAL A 244 -17.74 -23.92 1.16
N SER A 245 -16.73 -23.27 1.73
CA SER A 245 -15.32 -23.68 1.72
C SER A 245 -14.74 -23.99 0.31
N CYS A 246 -15.30 -23.45 -0.77
CA CYS A 246 -14.90 -23.74 -2.16
C CYS A 246 -13.49 -23.23 -2.54
N GLY A 247 -12.81 -22.44 -1.69
CA GLY A 247 -11.46 -21.91 -1.91
C GLY A 247 -11.31 -20.88 -3.04
N LYS A 248 -12.40 -20.47 -3.71
CA LYS A 248 -12.35 -19.53 -4.85
C LYS A 248 -11.76 -18.17 -4.47
N CYS A 249 -12.06 -17.69 -3.26
CA CYS A 249 -11.52 -16.43 -2.72
C CYS A 249 -9.98 -16.46 -2.58
N ALA A 250 -9.42 -17.58 -2.07
CA ALA A 250 -7.96 -17.76 -1.93
C ALA A 250 -7.27 -17.89 -3.30
N ARG A 251 -7.88 -18.60 -4.27
CA ARG A 251 -7.34 -18.71 -5.64
C ARG A 251 -7.35 -17.38 -6.39
N THR A 252 -8.36 -16.54 -6.17
CA THR A 252 -8.48 -15.22 -6.82
C THR A 252 -7.58 -14.16 -6.18
N CYS A 253 -7.05 -14.42 -4.98
CA CYS A 253 -6.25 -13.44 -4.25
C CYS A 253 -4.86 -13.28 -4.86
N GLN A 254 -4.59 -12.10 -5.44
CA GLN A 254 -3.27 -11.77 -6.02
C GLN A 254 -2.23 -11.38 -4.94
N MET A 255 -2.68 -11.18 -3.69
CA MET A 255 -1.80 -10.93 -2.53
C MET A 255 -1.44 -12.22 -1.79
N ASP A 256 -1.84 -13.39 -2.33
CA ASP A 256 -1.57 -14.72 -1.78
C ASP A 256 -2.10 -14.93 -0.34
N VAL A 257 -3.21 -14.26 -0.01
CA VAL A 257 -3.88 -14.36 1.30
C VAL A 257 -5.08 -15.29 1.20
N ASP A 258 -5.18 -16.21 2.15
CA ASP A 258 -6.40 -17.00 2.36
C ASP A 258 -7.29 -16.27 3.38
N ILE A 259 -8.31 -15.59 2.87
CA ILE A 259 -9.20 -14.75 3.66
C ILE A 259 -10.10 -15.57 4.59
N THR A 260 -10.29 -16.87 4.33
CA THR A 260 -11.10 -17.74 5.19
C THR A 260 -10.35 -18.13 6.45
N LYS A 261 -9.01 -18.27 6.36
CA LYS A 261 -8.14 -18.58 7.49
C LYS A 261 -7.72 -17.32 8.26
N SER A 262 -7.46 -16.23 7.53
CA SER A 262 -6.93 -14.98 8.10
C SER A 262 -7.62 -13.75 7.47
N PRO A 263 -8.82 -13.37 7.92
CA PRO A 263 -9.61 -12.30 7.31
C PRO A 263 -8.93 -10.92 7.30
N ASN A 264 -8.11 -10.64 8.31
CA ASN A 264 -7.37 -9.38 8.46
C ASN A 264 -5.86 -9.61 8.43
N ASP A 265 -5.39 -10.49 7.53
CA ASP A 265 -3.98 -10.75 7.30
C ASP A 265 -3.23 -9.44 7.00
N THR A 266 -1.98 -9.37 7.48
CA THR A 266 -1.11 -8.20 7.28
C THR A 266 -0.86 -7.91 5.81
N GLU A 267 -0.92 -8.91 4.93
CA GLU A 267 -0.73 -8.74 3.48
C GLU A 267 -2.03 -8.38 2.72
N CYS A 268 -3.19 -8.44 3.37
CA CYS A 268 -4.46 -8.11 2.73
C CYS A 268 -4.61 -6.61 2.48
N ILE A 269 -4.60 -6.17 1.22
CA ILE A 269 -4.83 -4.77 0.81
C ILE A 269 -6.32 -4.41 0.69
N ARG A 270 -7.22 -5.28 1.13
CA ARG A 270 -8.67 -5.07 1.13
C ARG A 270 -9.25 -4.66 -0.23
N CYS A 271 -8.71 -5.21 -1.31
CA CYS A 271 -9.08 -4.84 -2.68
C CYS A 271 -10.49 -5.31 -3.11
N GLY A 272 -11.13 -6.18 -2.34
CA GLY A 272 -12.49 -6.67 -2.60
C GLY A 272 -12.60 -7.73 -3.72
N LYS A 273 -11.51 -8.22 -4.33
CA LYS A 273 -11.57 -9.27 -5.36
C LYS A 273 -12.21 -10.55 -4.84
N CYS A 274 -11.90 -10.94 -3.60
CA CYS A 274 -12.52 -12.10 -2.93
C CYS A 274 -14.03 -11.92 -2.70
N ILE A 275 -14.49 -10.69 -2.44
CA ILE A 275 -15.91 -10.36 -2.27
C ILE A 275 -16.68 -10.64 -3.58
N ARG A 276 -16.12 -10.17 -4.72
CA ARG A 276 -16.74 -10.40 -6.03
C ARG A 276 -16.67 -11.85 -6.48
N ALA A 277 -15.63 -12.58 -6.09
CA ALA A 277 -15.43 -13.99 -6.47
C ALA A 277 -16.27 -14.95 -5.66
N CYS A 278 -16.83 -14.54 -4.52
CA CYS A 278 -17.59 -15.41 -3.63
C CYS A 278 -19.00 -15.70 -4.19
N PRO A 279 -19.32 -16.97 -4.55
CA PRO A 279 -20.63 -17.32 -5.11
C PRO A 279 -21.77 -17.18 -4.09
N THR A 280 -21.48 -17.44 -2.82
CA THR A 280 -22.47 -17.37 -1.73
C THR A 280 -22.52 -16.01 -1.05
N GLN A 281 -21.74 -15.02 -1.53
CA GLN A 281 -21.65 -13.68 -0.94
C GLN A 281 -21.33 -13.71 0.58
N ALA A 282 -20.56 -14.67 1.01
CA ALA A 282 -20.16 -14.83 2.42
C ALA A 282 -19.13 -13.79 2.90
N ILE A 283 -18.53 -13.01 1.99
CA ILE A 283 -17.44 -12.08 2.31
C ILE A 283 -17.91 -10.64 2.11
N ARG A 284 -17.66 -9.78 3.13
CA ARG A 284 -18.02 -8.36 3.09
C ARG A 284 -16.99 -7.49 3.80
N PHE A 285 -16.99 -6.18 3.55
CA PHE A 285 -16.30 -5.22 4.39
C PHE A 285 -17.01 -5.09 5.73
N ARG A 286 -16.21 -5.01 6.80
CA ARG A 286 -16.64 -4.71 8.16
C ARG A 286 -16.16 -3.33 8.53
N TYR A 287 -16.99 -2.55 9.21
CA TYR A 287 -16.62 -1.30 9.84
C TYR A 287 -16.92 -1.39 11.33
N GLY A 288 -15.92 -1.16 12.18
CA GLY A 288 -16.01 -1.21 13.63
C GLY A 288 -14.92 -2.08 14.28
N PHE A 289 -14.63 -1.80 15.55
CA PHE A 289 -13.78 -2.65 16.38
C PHE A 289 -14.56 -3.94 16.69
N GLY A 290 -14.14 -5.02 16.13
CA GLY A 290 -14.63 -6.36 16.44
C GLY A 290 -13.48 -7.31 16.27
N LEU A 291 -13.00 -7.92 17.34
CA LEU A 291 -12.20 -9.12 17.25
C LEU A 291 -13.02 -10.07 16.39
N SER A 292 -12.47 -10.49 15.27
CA SER A 292 -13.08 -11.50 14.41
C SER A 292 -13.50 -12.65 15.30
N GLY A 293 -14.78 -12.76 15.55
CA GLY A 293 -15.34 -13.95 16.19
C GLY A 293 -15.12 -15.13 15.26
N ASN A 294 -13.92 -15.65 15.26
CA ASN A 294 -13.60 -16.95 14.73
C ASN A 294 -14.14 -17.96 15.75
N LYS A 295 -15.44 -18.27 15.66
CA LYS A 295 -15.95 -19.48 16.30
C LYS A 295 -15.24 -20.64 15.61
N ASN A 296 -14.24 -21.17 16.29
CA ASN A 296 -13.53 -22.43 16.14
C ASN A 296 -13.41 -23.07 14.73
N PRO A 297 -12.17 -23.22 14.21
CA PRO A 297 -11.92 -24.08 13.06
C PRO A 297 -12.10 -25.58 13.34
N LYS A 298 -12.43 -25.98 14.58
CA LYS A 298 -12.55 -27.39 14.98
C LYS A 298 -13.83 -28.12 14.54
N GLN A 299 -14.80 -27.43 13.91
CA GLN A 299 -16.02 -28.09 13.42
C GLN A 299 -16.02 -28.48 11.93
N VAL A 300 -14.96 -28.13 11.17
CA VAL A 300 -14.90 -28.49 9.73
C VAL A 300 -14.26 -29.86 9.49
N SER A 301 -13.54 -30.42 10.47
CA SER A 301 -12.90 -31.74 10.33
C SER A 301 -13.84 -32.94 10.58
N ASN A 302 -15.03 -32.73 11.15
CA ASN A 302 -15.94 -33.85 11.44
C ASN A 302 -16.91 -34.22 10.31
N HIS A 303 -16.96 -33.44 9.21
CA HIS A 303 -17.82 -33.80 8.06
C HIS A 303 -17.10 -34.60 6.96
N GLN A 304 -15.78 -34.75 7.04
CA GLN A 304 -15.02 -35.58 6.08
C GLN A 304 -14.83 -37.03 6.52
N ASN A 305 -15.04 -37.35 7.81
CA ASN A 305 -14.88 -38.70 8.31
C ASN A 305 -16.19 -39.53 8.36
N GLN A 306 -17.32 -38.95 7.88
CA GLN A 306 -18.59 -39.71 7.87
C GLN A 306 -19.03 -40.19 6.47
N THR A 307 -18.21 -39.97 5.44
CA THR A 307 -18.47 -40.45 4.07
C THR A 307 -17.54 -41.57 3.62
N GLU A 308 -16.67 -42.07 4.50
CA GLU A 308 -15.82 -43.25 4.22
C GLU A 308 -16.21 -44.52 5.00
N GLU A 309 -17.30 -44.47 5.77
CA GLU A 309 -17.85 -45.65 6.47
C GLU A 309 -19.32 -45.91 6.13
N SER A 310 -19.68 -45.88 4.83
CA SER A 310 -20.95 -46.46 4.38
C SER A 310 -20.85 -47.02 2.97
#